data_f4b1c30e71eeb8043aa201c1242baf3e
#
_entry.id   f4b1c30e71eeb8043aa201c1242baf3e
#
_cell.length_a   1.000
_cell.length_b   1.000
_cell.length_c   1.000
_cell.angle_alpha   90.00
_cell.angle_beta   90.00
_cell.angle_gamma   90.00
#
_symmetry.space_group_name_H-M   'P 1'
#
loop_
_entity.id
_entity.type
_entity.pdbx_description
1 polymer ?
#
loop_
_entity_poly.entity_id
_entity_poly.type
_entity_poly.pdbx_seq_one_letter_code
_entity_poly.pdbx_strand_id
1 'polypeptide(L)'
;FLEIVERNVIRMGLRKIRSQGFNQKHILLIGYSRAAEQYIDRILANPDWGYNIRGILADNVPRGTEYKKVRVLGRIDNLEIVLPENKLDEIVITLGLAEYHKLERIVKMCEKSGVHTKFIPDYNNVIPTKPYTEDLQGLPVINIRRVPLSDPLNKWMKRGVDIFGAIVAIILFSPVMIVTAIMIKKTSPGPLIFSQERVGLQNRPFKMYKFRSMIVQDEKKEKKGWTTKDDPRVTTVGRFIRKTSIDELPQLFNVLRGDMSLVGPRPERPQFVEKFKEEIPRYMVKHQVRPGLTGWAQVNGLRGDSSIKKRIEYDIYYIENWTVGLDIKILFLTVFRGFVNKNAY
;
A
#
# COMPACT_ATOMS: atom_id res chain seq x y z
N PHE A 1 2.38 18.62 33.50
CA PHE A 1 1.98 17.24 33.83
C PHE A 1 0.58 17.19 34.44
N LEU A 2 0.27 18.05 35.42
CA LEU A 2 -1.06 18.12 36.08
C LEU A 2 -2.19 18.38 35.07
N GLU A 3 -2.03 19.35 34.18
CA GLU A 3 -3.02 19.66 33.13
C GLU A 3 -3.31 18.48 32.21
N ILE A 4 -2.28 17.67 31.87
CA ILE A 4 -2.46 16.47 31.04
C ILE A 4 -3.27 15.42 31.79
N VAL A 5 -3.02 15.25 33.09
CA VAL A 5 -3.77 14.30 33.95
C VAL A 5 -5.21 14.76 34.09
N GLU A 6 -5.44 16.04 34.41
CA GLU A 6 -6.78 16.64 34.55
C GLU A 6 -7.60 16.49 33.25
N ARG A 7 -7.03 16.84 32.10
CA ARG A 7 -7.67 16.68 30.79
C ARG A 7 -8.02 15.23 30.48
N ASN A 8 -7.16 14.28 30.87
CA ASN A 8 -7.44 12.86 30.66
C ASN A 8 -8.56 12.36 31.57
N VAL A 9 -8.59 12.78 32.84
CA VAL A 9 -9.68 12.44 33.80
C VAL A 9 -11.01 12.98 33.31
N ILE A 10 -11.08 14.26 32.92
CA ILE A 10 -12.29 14.86 32.33
C ILE A 10 -12.74 14.10 31.08
N ARG A 11 -11.82 13.76 30.20
CA ARG A 11 -12.12 12.97 28.98
C ARG A 11 -12.70 11.59 29.33
N MET A 12 -12.09 10.90 30.28
CA MET A 12 -12.60 9.59 30.73
C MET A 12 -14.00 9.70 31.34
N GLY A 13 -14.24 10.70 32.16
CA GLY A 13 -15.56 10.98 32.73
C GLY A 13 -16.61 11.26 31.65
N LEU A 14 -16.31 12.16 30.72
CA LEU A 14 -17.20 12.48 29.59
C LEU A 14 -17.47 11.27 28.69
N ARG A 15 -16.51 10.44 28.43
CA ARG A 15 -16.67 9.19 27.64
C ARG A 15 -17.66 8.24 28.34
N LYS A 16 -17.53 8.06 29.66
CA LYS A 16 -18.41 7.21 30.42
C LYS A 16 -19.84 7.75 30.44
N ILE A 17 -20.02 9.05 30.61
CA ILE A 17 -21.34 9.72 30.58
C ILE A 17 -21.99 9.57 29.20
N ARG A 18 -21.24 9.77 28.13
CA ARG A 18 -21.70 9.61 26.74
C ARG A 18 -22.09 8.18 26.41
N SER A 19 -21.32 7.19 26.85
CA SER A 19 -21.65 5.78 26.62
C SER A 19 -22.94 5.34 27.33
N GLN A 20 -23.38 6.08 28.37
CA GLN A 20 -24.65 5.88 29.06
C GLN A 20 -25.83 6.63 28.41
N GLY A 21 -25.61 7.33 27.30
CA GLY A 21 -26.66 8.03 26.56
C GLY A 21 -26.86 9.50 26.94
N PHE A 22 -26.06 10.04 27.86
CA PHE A 22 -26.12 11.45 28.23
C PHE A 22 -25.13 12.29 27.41
N ASN A 23 -25.43 13.59 27.25
CA ASN A 23 -24.61 14.56 26.51
C ASN A 23 -24.26 14.05 25.09
N GLN A 24 -25.28 13.53 24.40
CA GLN A 24 -25.15 13.07 23.02
C GLN A 24 -25.45 14.19 22.03
N LYS A 25 -24.72 14.22 20.92
CA LYS A 25 -25.01 15.04 19.76
C LYS A 25 -25.93 14.30 18.81
N HIS A 26 -27.01 14.97 18.41
CA HIS A 26 -27.99 14.43 17.48
C HIS A 26 -27.62 14.72 16.04
N ILE A 27 -27.49 13.65 15.24
CA ILE A 27 -27.03 13.72 13.86
C ILE A 27 -28.15 13.31 12.93
N LEU A 28 -28.30 14.06 11.83
CA LEU A 28 -29.11 13.68 10.67
C LEU A 28 -28.18 13.34 9.51
N LEU A 29 -28.40 12.20 8.84
CA LEU A 29 -27.69 11.84 7.63
C LEU A 29 -28.51 12.26 6.40
N ILE A 30 -27.82 12.77 5.36
CA ILE A 30 -28.42 13.11 4.08
C ILE A 30 -27.76 12.28 2.97
N GLY A 31 -28.54 11.40 2.36
CA GLY A 31 -28.09 10.43 1.36
C GLY A 31 -27.83 9.05 1.98
N TYR A 32 -28.42 8.01 1.35
CA TYR A 32 -28.15 6.61 1.69
C TYR A 32 -27.12 6.05 0.71
N SER A 33 -25.93 5.78 1.21
CA SER A 33 -24.83 5.24 0.45
C SER A 33 -23.98 4.33 1.32
N ARG A 34 -22.97 3.70 0.75
CA ARG A 34 -21.99 2.93 1.51
C ARG A 34 -21.24 3.78 2.54
N ALA A 35 -21.03 5.07 2.25
CA ALA A 35 -20.45 6.00 3.21
C ALA A 35 -21.36 6.20 4.43
N ALA A 36 -22.69 6.25 4.23
CA ALA A 36 -23.66 6.30 5.32
C ALA A 36 -23.57 5.05 6.19
N GLU A 37 -23.58 3.86 5.61
CA GLU A 37 -23.46 2.59 6.33
C GLU A 37 -22.18 2.51 7.15
N GLN A 38 -21.04 2.85 6.56
CA GLN A 38 -19.75 2.89 7.24
C GLN A 38 -19.70 3.90 8.38
N TYR A 39 -20.36 5.04 8.22
CA TYR A 39 -20.45 6.06 9.27
C TYR A 39 -21.29 5.56 10.45
N ILE A 40 -22.45 4.95 10.17
CA ILE A 40 -23.31 4.31 11.17
C ILE A 40 -22.53 3.24 11.93
N ASP A 41 -21.82 2.38 11.22
CA ASP A 41 -21.01 1.30 11.81
C ASP A 41 -19.96 1.84 12.80
N ARG A 42 -19.28 2.92 12.42
CA ARG A 42 -18.27 3.54 13.29
C ARG A 42 -18.87 4.18 14.54
N ILE A 43 -20.01 4.83 14.42
CA ILE A 43 -20.69 5.43 15.56
C ILE A 43 -21.19 4.35 16.52
N LEU A 44 -21.81 3.30 16.01
CA LEU A 44 -22.32 2.20 16.83
C LEU A 44 -21.17 1.40 17.50
N ALA A 45 -20.03 1.30 16.87
CA ALA A 45 -18.83 0.66 17.43
C ALA A 45 -18.15 1.52 18.53
N ASN A 46 -18.44 2.84 18.59
CA ASN A 46 -17.79 3.78 19.51
C ASN A 46 -18.83 4.66 20.25
N PRO A 47 -19.63 4.08 21.15
CA PRO A 47 -20.68 4.83 21.86
C PRO A 47 -20.14 5.95 22.76
N ASP A 48 -18.88 5.87 23.15
CA ASP A 48 -18.17 6.89 23.91
C ASP A 48 -17.94 8.21 23.15
N TRP A 49 -18.10 8.21 21.81
CA TRP A 49 -18.08 9.44 21.04
C TRP A 49 -19.29 10.35 21.31
N GLY A 50 -20.38 9.78 21.80
CA GLY A 50 -21.59 10.51 22.18
C GLY A 50 -22.39 11.03 20.99
N TYR A 51 -22.44 10.27 19.90
CA TYR A 51 -23.26 10.57 18.73
C TYR A 51 -24.52 9.71 18.71
N ASN A 52 -25.66 10.33 18.37
CA ASN A 52 -26.95 9.67 18.19
C ASN A 52 -27.52 10.02 16.80
N ILE A 53 -27.63 9.02 15.93
CA ILE A 53 -28.17 9.21 14.59
C ILE A 53 -29.70 9.16 14.67
N ARG A 54 -30.36 10.28 14.40
CA ARG A 54 -31.80 10.40 14.40
C ARG A 54 -32.49 9.72 13.24
N GLY A 55 -31.80 9.67 12.08
CA GLY A 55 -32.29 9.04 10.87
C GLY A 55 -31.55 9.49 9.64
N ILE A 56 -32.06 9.06 8.48
CA ILE A 56 -31.51 9.35 7.16
C ILE A 56 -32.59 10.00 6.30
N LEU A 57 -32.22 11.03 5.54
CA LEU A 57 -33.04 11.52 4.42
C LEU A 57 -32.41 11.05 3.12
N ALA A 58 -33.15 10.37 2.26
CA ALA A 58 -32.64 9.82 1.02
C ALA A 58 -33.72 9.76 -0.07
N ASP A 59 -33.29 9.92 -1.33
CA ASP A 59 -34.17 9.81 -2.51
C ASP A 59 -34.04 8.46 -3.23
N ASN A 60 -32.91 7.76 -3.03
CA ASN A 60 -32.54 6.54 -3.75
C ASN A 60 -33.07 5.26 -3.08
N VAL A 61 -33.66 5.35 -1.90
CA VAL A 61 -34.27 4.22 -1.19
C VAL A 61 -35.63 4.61 -0.60
N PRO A 62 -36.56 3.65 -0.42
CA PRO A 62 -37.90 3.92 0.14
C PRO A 62 -37.83 4.41 1.60
N ARG A 63 -38.83 5.24 1.98
CA ARG A 63 -39.04 5.60 3.39
C ARG A 63 -39.30 4.35 4.23
N GLY A 64 -38.69 4.29 5.40
CA GLY A 64 -38.78 3.13 6.31
C GLY A 64 -37.69 2.09 6.10
N THR A 65 -36.87 2.19 5.04
CA THR A 65 -35.65 1.38 4.91
C THR A 65 -34.79 1.56 6.15
N GLU A 66 -34.25 0.46 6.69
CA GLU A 66 -33.52 0.48 7.93
C GLU A 66 -32.14 -0.17 7.79
N TYR A 67 -31.12 0.47 8.35
CA TYR A 67 -29.80 -0.10 8.53
C TYR A 67 -29.37 0.00 9.99
N LYS A 68 -29.18 -1.15 10.64
CA LYS A 68 -28.78 -1.24 12.09
C LYS A 68 -29.60 -0.32 13.00
N LYS A 69 -30.92 -0.35 12.88
CA LYS A 69 -31.90 0.46 13.63
C LYS A 69 -31.93 1.95 13.25
N VAL A 70 -31.16 2.40 12.29
CA VAL A 70 -31.26 3.75 11.75
C VAL A 70 -32.18 3.73 10.54
N ARG A 71 -33.27 4.50 10.59
CA ARG A 71 -34.33 4.49 9.57
C ARG A 71 -34.22 5.64 8.59
N VAL A 72 -34.60 5.39 7.34
CA VAL A 72 -34.88 6.43 6.35
C VAL A 72 -36.21 7.10 6.70
N LEU A 73 -36.14 8.37 7.11
CA LEU A 73 -37.29 9.16 7.58
C LEU A 73 -38.13 9.71 6.43
N GLY A 74 -37.49 9.98 5.30
CA GLY A 74 -38.13 10.56 4.14
C GLY A 74 -37.15 10.96 3.03
N ARG A 75 -37.63 11.78 2.09
CA ARG A 75 -36.84 12.31 0.99
C ARG A 75 -35.98 13.48 1.45
N ILE A 76 -34.96 13.82 0.66
CA ILE A 76 -34.05 14.94 0.93
C ILE A 76 -34.81 16.28 1.00
N ASP A 77 -35.87 16.45 0.21
CA ASP A 77 -36.71 17.65 0.25
C ASP A 77 -37.42 17.89 1.59
N ASN A 78 -37.59 16.84 2.39
CA ASN A 78 -38.14 16.96 3.74
C ASN A 78 -37.16 17.62 4.74
N LEU A 79 -35.94 17.95 4.32
CA LEU A 79 -34.94 18.57 5.18
C LEU A 79 -35.45 19.88 5.80
N GLU A 80 -36.15 20.73 5.04
CA GLU A 80 -36.72 21.99 5.52
C GLU A 80 -37.79 21.80 6.61
N ILE A 81 -38.48 20.65 6.63
CA ILE A 81 -39.47 20.29 7.62
C ILE A 81 -38.81 19.70 8.88
N VAL A 82 -37.81 18.83 8.64
CA VAL A 82 -37.15 18.09 9.76
C VAL A 82 -36.22 18.98 10.58
N LEU A 83 -35.61 19.99 9.98
CA LEU A 83 -34.68 20.89 10.66
C LEU A 83 -35.27 21.66 11.85
N PRO A 84 -36.44 22.29 11.75
CA PRO A 84 -37.05 23.04 12.86
C PRO A 84 -37.58 22.12 13.99
N GLU A 85 -38.05 20.93 13.64
CA GLU A 85 -38.71 20.01 14.58
C GLU A 85 -37.71 19.22 15.43
N ASN A 86 -36.51 19.04 14.95
CA ASN A 86 -35.48 18.24 15.62
C ASN A 86 -34.33 19.14 16.06
N LYS A 87 -34.01 19.11 17.37
CA LYS A 87 -32.78 19.73 17.90
C LYS A 87 -31.59 18.94 17.38
N LEU A 88 -31.14 19.27 16.18
CA LEU A 88 -29.98 18.65 15.53
C LEU A 88 -28.71 19.43 15.85
N ASP A 89 -27.67 18.73 16.23
CA ASP A 89 -26.36 19.31 16.49
C ASP A 89 -25.48 19.27 15.20
N GLU A 90 -25.67 18.23 14.39
CA GLU A 90 -24.87 18.04 13.19
C GLU A 90 -25.71 17.44 12.05
N ILE A 91 -25.41 17.87 10.82
CA ILE A 91 -25.86 17.25 9.58
C ILE A 91 -24.64 16.62 8.88
N VAL A 92 -24.78 15.38 8.45
CA VAL A 92 -23.72 14.69 7.72
C VAL A 92 -24.22 14.27 6.35
N ILE A 93 -23.67 14.87 5.32
CA ILE A 93 -24.00 14.57 3.92
C ILE A 93 -23.20 13.34 3.48
N THR A 94 -23.91 12.27 3.09
CA THR A 94 -23.35 10.97 2.72
C THR A 94 -23.93 10.50 1.38
N LEU A 95 -24.03 11.41 0.42
CA LEU A 95 -24.55 11.12 -0.92
C LEU A 95 -23.69 10.08 -1.64
N GLY A 96 -24.33 9.20 -2.41
CA GLY A 96 -23.63 8.40 -3.40
C GLY A 96 -23.14 9.25 -4.59
N LEU A 97 -22.09 8.82 -5.28
CA LEU A 97 -21.48 9.57 -6.38
C LEU A 97 -22.48 10.00 -7.45
N ALA A 98 -23.47 9.15 -7.78
CA ALA A 98 -24.52 9.47 -8.76
C ALA A 98 -25.41 10.66 -8.35
N GLU A 99 -25.46 10.98 -7.06
CA GLU A 99 -26.30 12.03 -6.51
C GLU A 99 -25.57 13.35 -6.24
N TYR A 100 -24.28 13.45 -6.58
CA TYR A 100 -23.46 14.65 -6.31
C TYR A 100 -24.00 15.92 -7.01
N HIS A 101 -24.77 15.77 -8.08
CA HIS A 101 -25.48 16.89 -8.72
C HIS A 101 -26.46 17.62 -7.77
N LYS A 102 -26.90 16.96 -6.69
CA LYS A 102 -27.79 17.55 -5.66
C LYS A 102 -27.02 18.28 -4.56
N LEU A 103 -25.68 18.11 -4.49
CA LEU A 103 -24.86 18.55 -3.34
C LEU A 103 -24.98 20.05 -3.10
N GLU A 104 -24.88 20.88 -4.12
CA GLU A 104 -24.98 22.34 -4.01
C GLU A 104 -26.30 22.80 -3.38
N ARG A 105 -27.42 22.23 -3.85
CA ARG A 105 -28.75 22.50 -3.31
C ARG A 105 -28.85 22.11 -1.83
N ILE A 106 -28.34 20.92 -1.47
CA ILE A 106 -28.40 20.42 -0.10
C ILE A 106 -27.54 21.30 0.82
N VAL A 107 -26.32 21.67 0.40
CA VAL A 107 -25.46 22.56 1.17
C VAL A 107 -26.15 23.90 1.44
N LYS A 108 -26.77 24.53 0.42
CA LYS A 108 -27.53 25.77 0.59
C LYS A 108 -28.69 25.65 1.59
N MET A 109 -29.37 24.50 1.61
CA MET A 109 -30.45 24.24 2.60
C MET A 109 -29.86 24.07 4.02
N CYS A 110 -28.73 23.35 4.15
CA CYS A 110 -28.07 23.17 5.43
C CYS A 110 -27.52 24.50 5.98
N GLU A 111 -26.89 25.34 5.16
CA GLU A 111 -26.38 26.65 5.57
C GLU A 111 -27.49 27.58 6.10
N LYS A 112 -28.68 27.58 5.47
CA LYS A 112 -29.83 28.32 5.96
C LYS A 112 -30.29 27.91 7.37
N SER A 113 -30.03 26.65 7.75
CA SER A 113 -30.43 26.14 9.06
C SER A 113 -29.49 26.56 10.20
N GLY A 114 -28.26 26.95 9.89
CA GLY A 114 -27.20 27.24 10.86
C GLY A 114 -26.65 26.00 11.60
N VAL A 115 -27.12 24.79 11.26
CA VAL A 115 -26.65 23.54 11.85
C VAL A 115 -25.29 23.18 11.26
N HIS A 116 -24.37 22.74 12.11
CA HIS A 116 -23.02 22.33 11.66
C HIS A 116 -23.11 21.18 10.64
N THR A 117 -22.59 21.41 9.45
CA THR A 117 -22.69 20.45 8.34
C THR A 117 -21.33 19.88 7.97
N LYS A 118 -21.30 18.56 7.78
CA LYS A 118 -20.11 17.81 7.33
C LYS A 118 -20.44 17.06 6.04
N PHE A 119 -19.45 16.88 5.17
CA PHE A 119 -19.58 16.06 3.98
C PHE A 119 -18.62 14.88 4.04
N ILE A 120 -19.16 13.68 3.86
CA ILE A 120 -18.37 12.44 3.76
C ILE A 120 -18.52 11.91 2.33
N PRO A 121 -17.50 12.06 1.49
CA PRO A 121 -17.57 11.61 0.11
C PRO A 121 -17.57 10.09 0.00
N ASP A 122 -18.47 9.55 -0.84
CA ASP A 122 -18.56 8.10 -1.13
C ASP A 122 -17.64 7.70 -2.29
N TYR A 123 -16.33 7.65 -2.02
CA TYR A 123 -15.33 7.24 -3.01
C TYR A 123 -14.80 5.82 -2.81
N ASN A 124 -15.23 5.10 -1.77
CA ASN A 124 -14.67 3.79 -1.42
C ASN A 124 -14.87 2.72 -2.50
N ASN A 125 -15.89 2.87 -3.35
CA ASN A 125 -16.13 1.97 -4.47
C ASN A 125 -15.21 2.25 -5.67
N VAL A 126 -14.72 3.48 -5.79
CA VAL A 126 -13.88 3.95 -6.91
C VAL A 126 -12.40 3.93 -6.53
N ILE A 127 -12.09 4.27 -5.28
CA ILE A 127 -10.74 4.32 -4.75
C ILE A 127 -10.51 3.13 -3.81
N PRO A 128 -9.98 2.00 -4.30
CA PRO A 128 -9.82 0.77 -3.51
C PRO A 128 -8.58 0.80 -2.59
N THR A 129 -8.17 1.97 -2.14
CA THR A 129 -6.98 2.19 -1.32
C THR A 129 -7.33 3.05 -0.11
N LYS A 130 -6.37 3.36 0.75
CA LYS A 130 -6.56 4.34 1.83
C LYS A 130 -6.21 5.73 1.31
N PRO A 131 -7.19 6.50 0.80
CA PRO A 131 -6.94 7.86 0.36
C PRO A 131 -6.61 8.75 1.56
N TYR A 132 -5.90 9.82 1.31
CA TYR A 132 -5.68 10.88 2.28
C TYR A 132 -5.93 12.24 1.66
N THR A 133 -6.34 13.18 2.48
CA THR A 133 -6.59 14.56 2.07
C THR A 133 -5.39 15.42 2.43
N GLU A 134 -5.01 16.31 1.53
CA GLU A 134 -4.06 17.40 1.77
C GLU A 134 -4.70 18.73 1.35
N ASP A 135 -4.23 19.80 1.93
CA ASP A 135 -4.64 21.15 1.55
C ASP A 135 -3.54 21.80 0.70
N LEU A 136 -3.89 22.11 -0.53
CA LEU A 136 -3.03 22.87 -1.42
C LEU A 136 -3.48 24.33 -1.45
N GLN A 137 -3.07 25.11 -0.46
CA GLN A 137 -3.41 26.55 -0.33
C GLN A 137 -4.93 26.83 -0.39
N GLY A 138 -5.72 26.05 0.35
CA GLY A 138 -7.18 26.18 0.38
C GLY A 138 -7.91 25.26 -0.62
N LEU A 139 -7.20 24.55 -1.49
CA LEU A 139 -7.78 23.54 -2.36
C LEU A 139 -7.65 22.15 -1.71
N PRO A 140 -8.77 21.51 -1.29
CA PRO A 140 -8.71 20.16 -0.75
C PRO A 140 -8.41 19.14 -1.86
N VAL A 141 -7.27 18.47 -1.76
CA VAL A 141 -6.84 17.42 -2.70
C VAL A 141 -7.00 16.05 -2.05
N ILE A 142 -7.71 15.15 -2.73
CA ILE A 142 -7.84 13.76 -2.30
C ILE A 142 -6.85 12.91 -3.08
N ASN A 143 -5.78 12.51 -2.42
CA ASN A 143 -4.80 11.59 -2.98
C ASN A 143 -5.35 10.16 -2.94
N ILE A 144 -5.41 9.52 -4.10
CA ILE A 144 -5.96 8.17 -4.27
C ILE A 144 -5.21 7.12 -3.46
N ARG A 145 -3.89 7.33 -3.24
CA ARG A 145 -3.04 6.40 -2.51
C ARG A 145 -1.99 7.13 -1.70
N ARG A 146 -1.78 6.67 -0.49
CA ARG A 146 -0.64 7.09 0.31
C ARG A 146 0.58 6.22 -0.03
N VAL A 147 1.63 6.86 -0.52
CA VAL A 147 2.95 6.23 -0.72
C VAL A 147 3.95 6.97 0.16
N PRO A 148 4.29 6.46 1.37
CA PRO A 148 5.21 7.16 2.27
C PRO A 148 6.55 7.52 1.64
N LEU A 149 7.03 6.70 0.68
CA LEU A 149 8.25 6.98 -0.09
C LEU A 149 8.10 8.07 -1.17
N SER A 150 6.91 8.69 -1.32
CA SER A 150 6.77 9.92 -2.11
C SER A 150 7.27 11.15 -1.37
N ASP A 151 7.25 11.11 -0.04
CA ASP A 151 7.77 12.18 0.82
C ASP A 151 9.30 12.32 0.66
N PRO A 152 9.82 13.55 0.48
CA PRO A 152 11.26 13.79 0.29
C PRO A 152 12.11 13.30 1.46
N LEU A 153 11.68 13.53 2.71
CA LEU A 153 12.43 13.12 3.90
C LEU A 153 12.56 11.59 3.96
N ASN A 154 11.44 10.87 3.71
CA ASN A 154 11.43 9.42 3.66
C ASN A 154 12.32 8.87 2.54
N LYS A 155 12.31 9.51 1.37
CA LYS A 155 13.23 9.15 0.27
C LYS A 155 14.69 9.28 0.67
N TRP A 156 15.06 10.38 1.35
CA TRP A 156 16.42 10.60 1.82
C TRP A 156 16.83 9.58 2.89
N MET A 157 15.98 9.37 3.90
CA MET A 157 16.23 8.36 4.93
C MET A 157 16.40 6.95 4.31
N LYS A 158 15.47 6.57 3.44
CA LYS A 158 15.54 5.29 2.72
C LYS A 158 16.83 5.15 1.93
N ARG A 159 17.22 6.20 1.20
CA ARG A 159 18.45 6.21 0.39
C ARG A 159 19.70 6.10 1.26
N GLY A 160 19.74 6.77 2.40
CA GLY A 160 20.83 6.65 3.37
C GLY A 160 20.99 5.22 3.89
N VAL A 161 19.89 4.59 4.29
CA VAL A 161 19.87 3.19 4.74
C VAL A 161 20.33 2.23 3.61
N ASP A 162 19.87 2.45 2.39
CA ASP A 162 20.24 1.64 1.23
C ASP A 162 21.74 1.71 0.92
N ILE A 163 22.31 2.92 0.90
CA ILE A 163 23.75 3.13 0.63
C ILE A 163 24.58 2.51 1.74
N PHE A 164 24.28 2.86 2.99
CA PHE A 164 25.03 2.36 4.15
C PHE A 164 24.99 0.82 4.21
N GLY A 165 23.80 0.24 4.11
CA GLY A 165 23.62 -1.21 4.15
C GLY A 165 24.26 -1.92 2.96
N ALA A 166 24.24 -1.32 1.76
CA ALA A 166 24.90 -1.89 0.58
C ALA A 166 26.43 -1.87 0.73
N ILE A 167 27.03 -0.80 1.27
CA ILE A 167 28.48 -0.72 1.54
C ILE A 167 28.88 -1.78 2.55
N VAL A 168 28.16 -1.87 3.68
CA VAL A 168 28.42 -2.90 4.71
C VAL A 168 28.30 -4.30 4.12
N ALA A 169 27.25 -4.57 3.34
CA ALA A 169 27.06 -5.86 2.71
C ALA A 169 28.16 -6.19 1.68
N ILE A 170 28.60 -5.23 0.86
CA ILE A 170 29.71 -5.43 -0.08
C ILE A 170 31.01 -5.77 0.67
N ILE A 171 31.35 -5.04 1.73
CA ILE A 171 32.55 -5.31 2.54
C ILE A 171 32.46 -6.71 3.14
N LEU A 172 31.35 -7.05 3.78
CA LEU A 172 31.14 -8.34 4.45
C LEU A 172 31.19 -9.52 3.46
N PHE A 173 30.54 -9.40 2.31
CA PHE A 173 30.45 -10.47 1.32
C PHE A 173 31.55 -10.41 0.25
N SER A 174 32.46 -9.43 0.29
CA SER A 174 33.57 -9.34 -0.69
C SER A 174 34.41 -10.60 -0.79
N PRO A 175 34.81 -11.31 0.30
CA PRO A 175 35.54 -12.55 0.16
C PRO A 175 34.78 -13.63 -0.61
N VAL A 176 33.45 -13.76 -0.31
CA VAL A 176 32.57 -14.71 -1.01
C VAL A 176 32.44 -14.35 -2.48
N MET A 177 32.29 -13.05 -2.77
CA MET A 177 32.19 -12.56 -4.17
C MET A 177 33.46 -12.85 -4.95
N ILE A 178 34.66 -12.66 -4.37
CA ILE A 178 35.94 -12.93 -5.01
C ILE A 178 36.10 -14.43 -5.28
N VAL A 179 35.84 -15.29 -4.29
CA VAL A 179 35.90 -16.73 -4.46
C VAL A 179 34.94 -17.20 -5.55
N THR A 180 33.69 -16.70 -5.53
CA THR A 180 32.68 -17.01 -6.55
C THR A 180 33.15 -16.57 -7.95
N ALA A 181 33.75 -15.39 -8.07
CA ALA A 181 34.29 -14.88 -9.32
C ALA A 181 35.38 -15.80 -9.89
N ILE A 182 36.30 -16.26 -9.05
CA ILE A 182 37.37 -17.19 -9.45
C ILE A 182 36.77 -18.54 -9.89
N MET A 183 35.81 -19.09 -9.13
CA MET A 183 35.14 -20.35 -9.47
C MET A 183 34.41 -20.27 -10.82
N ILE A 184 33.67 -19.19 -11.09
CA ILE A 184 32.99 -19.00 -12.38
C ILE A 184 33.99 -18.95 -13.54
N LYS A 185 35.08 -18.21 -13.38
CA LYS A 185 36.12 -18.08 -14.43
C LYS A 185 36.82 -19.40 -14.72
N LYS A 186 37.04 -20.25 -13.70
CA LYS A 186 37.68 -21.57 -13.85
C LYS A 186 36.75 -22.61 -14.49
N THR A 187 35.43 -22.49 -14.29
CA THR A 187 34.46 -23.53 -14.69
C THR A 187 33.82 -23.28 -16.04
N SER A 188 33.78 -22.03 -16.52
CA SER A 188 33.18 -21.75 -17.84
C SER A 188 33.76 -20.48 -18.47
N PRO A 189 34.02 -20.49 -19.82
CA PRO A 189 34.50 -19.32 -20.57
C PRO A 189 33.40 -18.25 -20.65
N GLY A 190 33.81 -16.97 -20.70
CA GLY A 190 32.90 -15.82 -20.90
C GLY A 190 32.88 -14.78 -19.77
N PRO A 191 31.94 -13.80 -19.79
CA PRO A 191 31.88 -12.71 -18.84
C PRO A 191 31.51 -13.22 -17.46
N LEU A 192 32.04 -12.58 -16.40
CA LEU A 192 31.77 -12.90 -15.00
C LEU A 192 30.36 -12.51 -14.58
N ILE A 193 29.94 -11.33 -15.02
CA ILE A 193 28.66 -10.71 -14.69
C ILE A 193 27.69 -10.91 -15.85
N PHE A 194 26.54 -11.44 -15.54
CA PHE A 194 25.37 -11.46 -16.40
C PHE A 194 24.53 -10.21 -16.12
N SER A 195 24.09 -9.56 -17.18
CA SER A 195 23.27 -8.35 -17.11
C SER A 195 21.95 -8.59 -17.82
N GLN A 196 20.83 -8.29 -17.15
CA GLN A 196 19.50 -8.45 -17.72
C GLN A 196 18.67 -7.21 -17.49
N GLU A 197 17.96 -6.77 -18.53
CA GLU A 197 17.06 -5.64 -18.43
C GLU A 197 15.84 -5.97 -17.56
N ARG A 198 15.51 -5.06 -16.65
CA ARG A 198 14.40 -5.11 -15.73
C ARG A 198 13.72 -3.75 -15.66
N VAL A 199 12.44 -3.75 -15.25
CA VAL A 199 11.67 -2.52 -15.04
C VAL A 199 11.83 -2.07 -13.60
N GLY A 200 12.20 -0.81 -13.42
CA GLY A 200 12.45 -0.17 -12.13
C GLY A 200 11.47 0.94 -11.78
N LEU A 201 11.94 1.90 -10.99
CA LEU A 201 11.19 3.08 -10.55
C LEU A 201 10.62 3.85 -11.75
N GLN A 202 9.33 4.24 -11.67
CA GLN A 202 8.63 4.99 -12.72
C GLN A 202 8.68 4.31 -14.09
N ASN A 203 8.65 2.99 -14.12
CA ASN A 203 8.71 2.15 -15.33
C ASN A 203 10.00 2.31 -16.14
N ARG A 204 11.05 2.90 -15.58
CA ARG A 204 12.34 3.06 -16.28
C ARG A 204 13.10 1.74 -16.31
N PRO A 205 13.53 1.25 -17.47
CA PRO A 205 14.34 0.05 -17.57
C PRO A 205 15.74 0.30 -16.99
N PHE A 206 16.31 -0.74 -16.37
CA PHE A 206 17.67 -0.73 -15.87
C PHE A 206 18.34 -2.10 -16.07
N LYS A 207 19.66 -2.14 -16.10
CA LYS A 207 20.46 -3.37 -16.20
C LYS A 207 20.72 -3.95 -14.80
N MET A 208 20.03 -5.05 -14.47
CA MET A 208 20.23 -5.77 -13.23
C MET A 208 21.42 -6.72 -13.34
N TYR A 209 22.37 -6.63 -12.42
CA TYR A 209 23.60 -7.43 -12.38
C TYR A 209 23.44 -8.71 -11.57
N LYS A 210 23.99 -9.81 -12.09
CA LYS A 210 24.11 -11.10 -11.39
C LYS A 210 25.43 -11.77 -11.72
N PHE A 211 25.90 -12.66 -10.88
CA PHE A 211 26.93 -13.60 -11.31
C PHE A 211 26.37 -14.55 -12.34
N ARG A 212 27.18 -14.85 -13.37
CA ARG A 212 26.81 -15.83 -14.37
C ARG A 212 26.70 -17.21 -13.76
N SER A 213 25.51 -17.80 -13.84
CA SER A 213 25.20 -19.15 -13.33
C SER A 213 24.93 -20.16 -14.44
N MET A 214 24.94 -19.72 -15.71
CA MET A 214 24.63 -20.50 -16.89
C MET A 214 25.71 -20.36 -17.94
N ILE A 215 25.83 -21.35 -18.83
CA ILE A 215 26.70 -21.32 -20.01
C ILE A 215 26.18 -20.23 -20.97
N VAL A 216 27.11 -19.46 -21.54
CA VAL A 216 26.79 -18.45 -22.56
C VAL A 216 26.24 -19.15 -23.80
N GLN A 217 25.06 -18.75 -24.24
CA GLN A 217 24.48 -19.21 -25.50
C GLN A 217 24.55 -18.11 -26.56
N ASP A 218 24.58 -18.50 -27.83
CA ASP A 218 24.41 -17.57 -28.96
C ASP A 218 23.04 -16.89 -28.83
N GLU A 219 22.98 -15.58 -29.07
CA GLU A 219 21.77 -14.75 -28.97
C GLU A 219 20.57 -15.34 -29.76
N LYS A 220 20.82 -16.06 -30.87
CA LYS A 220 19.81 -16.71 -31.71
C LYS A 220 19.12 -17.91 -31.02
N LYS A 221 19.72 -18.48 -29.95
CA LYS A 221 19.22 -19.65 -29.23
C LYS A 221 18.67 -19.31 -27.85
N GLU A 222 18.63 -18.03 -27.50
CA GLU A 222 18.16 -17.59 -26.18
C GLU A 222 16.65 -17.88 -26.01
N LYS A 223 16.32 -18.86 -25.17
CA LYS A 223 14.92 -19.11 -24.78
C LYS A 223 14.38 -17.94 -23.99
N LYS A 224 13.44 -17.20 -24.55
CA LYS A 224 12.78 -16.02 -23.94
C LYS A 224 11.85 -16.37 -22.77
N GLY A 225 11.75 -17.64 -22.36
CA GLY A 225 10.87 -18.12 -21.29
C GLY A 225 11.45 -18.04 -19.87
N TRP A 226 10.66 -18.49 -18.92
CA TRP A 226 11.09 -18.68 -17.53
C TRP A 226 12.10 -19.83 -17.45
N THR A 227 13.07 -19.72 -16.54
CA THR A 227 14.03 -20.79 -16.27
C THR A 227 13.32 -21.90 -15.48
N THR A 228 13.42 -23.14 -15.95
CA THR A 228 12.87 -24.32 -15.27
C THR A 228 13.84 -24.86 -14.21
N LYS A 229 13.34 -25.71 -13.30
CA LYS A 229 14.10 -26.21 -12.15
C LYS A 229 15.35 -26.99 -12.54
N ASP A 230 15.29 -27.75 -13.64
CA ASP A 230 16.40 -28.58 -14.15
C ASP A 230 16.89 -28.11 -15.53
N ASP A 231 17.15 -26.80 -15.65
CA ASP A 231 17.64 -26.21 -16.89
C ASP A 231 19.08 -26.71 -17.17
N PRO A 232 19.34 -27.42 -18.29
CA PRO A 232 20.64 -28.01 -18.62
C PRO A 232 21.76 -26.98 -18.82
N ARG A 233 21.41 -25.70 -18.97
CA ARG A 233 22.38 -24.61 -19.11
C ARG A 233 23.07 -24.23 -17.79
N VAL A 234 22.52 -24.65 -16.65
CA VAL A 234 23.05 -24.29 -15.33
C VAL A 234 24.35 -25.05 -15.07
N THR A 235 25.44 -24.32 -14.85
CA THR A 235 26.74 -24.93 -14.47
C THR A 235 26.68 -25.50 -13.05
N THR A 236 27.63 -26.41 -12.71
CA THR A 236 27.72 -26.98 -11.34
C THR A 236 27.88 -25.88 -10.29
N VAL A 237 28.79 -24.91 -10.53
CA VAL A 237 28.96 -23.73 -9.68
C VAL A 237 27.70 -22.87 -9.72
N GLY A 238 27.07 -22.71 -10.90
CA GLY A 238 25.82 -21.99 -11.06
C GLY A 238 24.69 -22.53 -10.20
N ARG A 239 24.56 -23.86 -10.07
CA ARG A 239 23.56 -24.51 -9.22
C ARG A 239 23.76 -24.16 -7.74
N PHE A 240 25.01 -24.18 -7.29
CA PHE A 240 25.35 -23.82 -5.90
C PHE A 240 25.05 -22.34 -5.60
N ILE A 241 25.53 -21.40 -6.44
CA ILE A 241 25.34 -19.96 -6.19
C ILE A 241 23.87 -19.53 -6.31
N ARG A 242 23.07 -20.20 -7.14
CA ARG A 242 21.61 -19.98 -7.23
C ARG A 242 20.88 -20.48 -5.98
N LYS A 243 21.23 -21.69 -5.50
CA LYS A 243 20.64 -22.26 -4.27
C LYS A 243 20.91 -21.39 -3.05
N THR A 244 22.06 -20.74 -3.00
CA THR A 244 22.49 -19.86 -1.90
C THR A 244 22.17 -18.38 -2.14
N SER A 245 21.60 -18.03 -3.30
CA SER A 245 21.37 -16.64 -3.73
C SER A 245 22.64 -15.79 -3.84
N ILE A 246 23.82 -16.38 -3.84
CA ILE A 246 25.11 -15.69 -4.03
C ILE A 246 25.18 -15.03 -5.39
N ASP A 247 24.49 -15.61 -6.39
CA ASP A 247 24.39 -15.04 -7.75
C ASP A 247 23.76 -13.65 -7.76
N GLU A 248 23.00 -13.27 -6.74
CA GLU A 248 22.33 -11.97 -6.64
C GLU A 248 23.19 -10.88 -5.95
N LEU A 249 24.35 -11.23 -5.33
CA LEU A 249 25.21 -10.26 -4.64
C LEU A 249 25.65 -9.06 -5.52
N PRO A 250 25.94 -9.21 -6.84
CA PRO A 250 26.28 -8.06 -7.68
C PRO A 250 25.18 -6.99 -7.78
N GLN A 251 23.93 -7.31 -7.41
CA GLN A 251 22.85 -6.32 -7.35
C GLN A 251 23.10 -5.25 -6.27
N LEU A 252 23.97 -5.49 -5.29
CA LEU A 252 24.42 -4.46 -4.34
C LEU A 252 25.02 -3.24 -5.06
N PHE A 253 25.67 -3.43 -6.20
CA PHE A 253 26.15 -2.32 -7.02
C PHE A 253 25.00 -1.57 -7.70
N ASN A 254 23.90 -2.25 -8.07
CA ASN A 254 22.69 -1.57 -8.53
C ASN A 254 22.05 -0.74 -7.41
N VAL A 255 22.12 -1.21 -6.14
CA VAL A 255 21.66 -0.43 -4.98
C VAL A 255 22.51 0.82 -4.80
N LEU A 256 23.85 0.72 -4.84
CA LEU A 256 24.75 1.90 -4.75
C LEU A 256 24.51 2.88 -5.89
N ARG A 257 24.25 2.39 -7.09
CA ARG A 257 23.97 3.23 -8.26
C ARG A 257 22.63 3.95 -8.17
N GLY A 258 21.67 3.39 -7.42
CA GLY A 258 20.33 3.94 -7.23
C GLY A 258 19.27 3.35 -8.15
N ASP A 259 19.61 2.34 -8.95
CA ASP A 259 18.67 1.59 -9.77
C ASP A 259 17.76 0.71 -8.91
N MET A 260 18.30 0.21 -7.79
CA MET A 260 17.64 -0.66 -6.82
C MET A 260 17.73 -0.13 -5.40
N SER A 261 17.03 -0.79 -4.50
CA SER A 261 17.04 -0.64 -3.05
C SER A 261 17.39 -1.99 -2.40
N LEU A 262 17.84 -2.00 -1.17
CA LEU A 262 17.99 -3.26 -0.40
C LEU A 262 16.64 -3.94 -0.23
N VAL A 263 15.59 -3.17 0.10
CA VAL A 263 14.23 -3.66 0.34
C VAL A 263 13.25 -2.97 -0.62
N GLY A 264 12.48 -3.76 -1.33
CA GLY A 264 11.46 -3.27 -2.28
C GLY A 264 10.79 -4.41 -3.05
N PRO A 265 9.83 -4.11 -3.92
CA PRO A 265 9.23 -5.07 -4.83
C PRO A 265 10.27 -5.70 -5.77
N ARG A 266 10.14 -7.01 -6.05
CA ARG A 266 11.06 -7.67 -6.97
C ARG A 266 10.89 -7.17 -8.41
N PRO A 267 11.98 -6.79 -9.12
CA PRO A 267 11.89 -6.29 -10.49
C PRO A 267 11.59 -7.42 -11.50
N GLU A 268 10.73 -7.15 -12.47
CA GLU A 268 10.36 -8.10 -13.52
C GLU A 268 10.91 -7.67 -14.90
N ARG A 269 10.99 -8.62 -15.85
CA ARG A 269 11.39 -8.34 -17.23
C ARG A 269 10.32 -7.52 -17.94
N PRO A 270 10.66 -6.62 -18.89
CA PRO A 270 9.68 -5.80 -19.60
C PRO A 270 8.54 -6.62 -20.22
N GLN A 271 8.84 -7.75 -20.85
CA GLN A 271 7.84 -8.63 -21.47
C GLN A 271 6.79 -9.17 -20.49
N PHE A 272 7.17 -9.42 -19.23
CA PHE A 272 6.23 -9.87 -18.19
C PHE A 272 5.44 -8.71 -17.59
N VAL A 273 6.05 -7.53 -17.50
CA VAL A 273 5.35 -6.32 -17.06
C VAL A 273 4.22 -6.00 -18.03
N GLU A 274 4.46 -6.05 -19.35
CA GLU A 274 3.44 -5.81 -20.36
C GLU A 274 2.27 -6.79 -20.25
N LYS A 275 2.55 -8.07 -19.99
CA LYS A 275 1.51 -9.07 -19.77
C LYS A 275 0.74 -8.83 -18.47
N PHE A 276 1.44 -8.64 -17.36
CA PHE A 276 0.81 -8.58 -16.05
C PHE A 276 0.06 -7.27 -15.80
N LYS A 277 0.41 -6.17 -16.46
CA LYS A 277 -0.33 -4.90 -16.32
C LYS A 277 -1.78 -5.02 -16.80
N GLU A 278 -2.04 -5.85 -17.81
CA GLU A 278 -3.38 -6.09 -18.35
C GLU A 278 -4.16 -7.12 -17.51
N GLU A 279 -3.47 -8.14 -16.98
CA GLU A 279 -4.11 -9.26 -16.27
C GLU A 279 -4.36 -8.96 -14.78
N ILE A 280 -3.53 -8.11 -14.16
CA ILE A 280 -3.56 -7.92 -12.70
C ILE A 280 -3.85 -6.46 -12.35
N PRO A 281 -5.01 -6.18 -11.75
CA PRO A 281 -5.34 -4.84 -11.29
C PRO A 281 -4.26 -4.28 -10.36
N ARG A 282 -3.91 -3.01 -10.55
CA ARG A 282 -2.90 -2.29 -9.73
C ARG A 282 -1.47 -2.82 -9.85
N TYR A 283 -1.17 -3.69 -10.82
CA TYR A 283 0.19 -4.22 -11.02
C TYR A 283 1.24 -3.12 -11.09
N MET A 284 0.96 -2.03 -11.83
CA MET A 284 1.91 -0.94 -12.08
C MET A 284 2.28 -0.13 -10.82
N VAL A 285 1.51 -0.27 -9.73
CA VAL A 285 1.78 0.40 -8.46
C VAL A 285 3.16 0.04 -7.89
N LYS A 286 3.62 -1.19 -8.13
CA LYS A 286 4.93 -1.64 -7.66
C LYS A 286 6.11 -0.80 -8.19
N HIS A 287 5.92 -0.10 -9.32
CA HIS A 287 6.93 0.76 -9.92
C HIS A 287 6.95 2.20 -9.37
N GLN A 288 6.10 2.51 -8.37
CA GLN A 288 6.15 3.79 -7.65
C GLN A 288 7.32 3.89 -6.67
N VAL A 289 7.97 2.77 -6.37
CA VAL A 289 9.17 2.69 -5.52
C VAL A 289 10.28 1.95 -6.24
N ARG A 290 11.54 2.11 -5.74
CA ARG A 290 12.66 1.34 -6.30
C ARG A 290 12.47 -0.15 -6.06
N PRO A 291 12.81 -1.01 -7.04
CA PRO A 291 12.80 -2.44 -6.84
C PRO A 291 13.87 -2.85 -5.82
N GLY A 292 13.59 -3.93 -5.06
CA GLY A 292 14.44 -4.41 -4.00
C GLY A 292 15.25 -5.66 -4.34
N LEU A 293 16.40 -5.82 -3.66
CA LEU A 293 17.13 -7.08 -3.59
C LEU A 293 16.32 -8.12 -2.83
N THR A 294 15.72 -7.71 -1.71
CA THR A 294 14.69 -8.46 -0.97
C THR A 294 13.41 -7.65 -0.85
N GLY A 295 12.31 -8.25 -0.38
CA GLY A 295 11.04 -7.56 -0.23
C GLY A 295 10.02 -8.31 0.60
N TRP A 296 8.93 -7.62 0.96
CA TRP A 296 7.90 -8.18 1.83
C TRP A 296 7.26 -9.45 1.26
N ALA A 297 6.97 -9.49 -0.03
CA ALA A 297 6.50 -10.70 -0.70
C ALA A 297 7.51 -11.85 -0.60
N GLN A 298 8.79 -11.57 -0.80
CA GLN A 298 9.85 -12.57 -0.80
C GLN A 298 10.05 -13.22 0.56
N VAL A 299 10.07 -12.44 1.66
CA VAL A 299 10.22 -12.97 3.03
C VAL A 299 8.98 -13.70 3.52
N ASN A 300 7.83 -13.52 2.87
CA ASN A 300 6.60 -14.28 3.13
C ASN A 300 6.43 -15.48 2.18
N GLY A 301 7.52 -15.93 1.52
CA GLY A 301 7.52 -17.16 0.72
C GLY A 301 6.96 -17.02 -0.70
N LEU A 302 6.63 -15.79 -1.14
CA LEU A 302 6.09 -15.53 -2.46
C LEU A 302 7.21 -15.30 -3.48
N ARG A 303 7.94 -16.38 -3.83
CA ARG A 303 9.02 -16.43 -4.83
C ARG A 303 8.70 -17.45 -5.92
N GLY A 304 9.42 -17.38 -7.05
CA GLY A 304 9.32 -18.38 -8.13
C GLY A 304 7.89 -18.52 -8.67
N ASP A 305 7.35 -19.74 -8.70
CA ASP A 305 6.04 -20.10 -9.26
C ASP A 305 4.84 -19.74 -8.37
N SER A 306 5.05 -18.92 -7.34
CA SER A 306 3.95 -18.46 -6.50
C SER A 306 3.00 -17.52 -7.26
N SER A 307 1.74 -17.44 -6.80
CA SER A 307 0.72 -16.56 -7.38
C SER A 307 1.21 -15.11 -7.51
N ILE A 308 1.31 -14.62 -8.75
CA ILE A 308 1.70 -13.24 -9.06
C ILE A 308 0.72 -12.25 -8.39
N LYS A 309 -0.59 -12.56 -8.40
CA LYS A 309 -1.61 -11.73 -7.77
C LYS A 309 -1.34 -11.53 -6.27
N LYS A 310 -1.08 -12.63 -5.53
CA LYS A 310 -0.72 -12.53 -4.11
C LYS A 310 0.58 -11.75 -3.89
N ARG A 311 1.57 -11.96 -4.77
CA ARG A 311 2.84 -11.21 -4.71
C ARG A 311 2.60 -9.71 -4.80
N ILE A 312 1.77 -9.27 -5.75
CA ILE A 312 1.42 -7.86 -5.93
C ILE A 312 0.68 -7.29 -4.72
N GLU A 313 -0.21 -8.04 -4.08
CA GLU A 313 -0.88 -7.61 -2.85
C GLU A 313 0.13 -7.32 -1.72
N TYR A 314 1.15 -8.17 -1.55
CA TYR A 314 2.22 -7.96 -0.57
C TYR A 314 3.15 -6.80 -0.96
N ASP A 315 3.46 -6.64 -2.25
CA ASP A 315 4.25 -5.52 -2.74
C ASP A 315 3.52 -4.19 -2.51
N ILE A 316 2.19 -4.14 -2.77
CA ILE A 316 1.36 -2.96 -2.50
C ILE A 316 1.30 -2.68 -1.00
N TYR A 317 1.12 -3.70 -0.15
CA TYR A 317 1.15 -3.52 1.29
C TYR A 317 2.45 -2.85 1.76
N TYR A 318 3.60 -3.30 1.26
CA TYR A 318 4.90 -2.68 1.56
C TYR A 318 4.93 -1.21 1.14
N ILE A 319 4.46 -0.90 -0.06
CA ILE A 319 4.46 0.46 -0.61
C ILE A 319 3.60 1.42 0.20
N GLU A 320 2.41 0.97 0.63
CA GLU A 320 1.44 1.79 1.36
C GLU A 320 1.77 1.92 2.86
N ASN A 321 2.51 0.96 3.43
CA ASN A 321 2.82 0.92 4.86
C ASN A 321 4.32 1.01 5.15
N TRP A 322 5.11 1.53 4.21
CA TRP A 322 6.54 1.64 4.38
C TRP A 322 6.93 2.47 5.62
N THR A 323 7.86 1.93 6.38
CA THR A 323 8.60 2.60 7.46
C THR A 323 10.02 2.04 7.49
N VAL A 324 10.96 2.78 8.08
CA VAL A 324 12.33 2.27 8.31
C VAL A 324 12.31 0.97 9.12
N GLY A 325 11.42 0.89 10.13
CA GLY A 325 11.25 -0.33 10.94
C GLY A 325 10.79 -1.53 10.12
N LEU A 326 9.94 -1.33 9.11
CA LEU A 326 9.53 -2.40 8.19
C LEU A 326 10.70 -2.88 7.33
N ASP A 327 11.55 -1.98 6.84
CA ASP A 327 12.76 -2.38 6.11
C ASP A 327 13.71 -3.20 6.97
N ILE A 328 13.99 -2.76 8.20
CA ILE A 328 14.84 -3.50 9.16
C ILE A 328 14.24 -4.89 9.42
N LYS A 329 12.94 -4.99 9.65
CA LYS A 329 12.23 -6.27 9.82
C LYS A 329 12.40 -7.19 8.61
N ILE A 330 12.27 -6.66 7.39
CA ILE A 330 12.43 -7.44 6.16
C ILE A 330 13.87 -7.91 6.00
N LEU A 331 14.86 -7.05 6.24
CA LEU A 331 16.27 -7.42 6.20
C LEU A 331 16.59 -8.54 7.20
N PHE A 332 16.11 -8.41 8.45
CA PHE A 332 16.25 -9.44 9.46
C PHE A 332 15.63 -10.77 9.02
N LEU A 333 14.38 -10.75 8.56
CA LEU A 333 13.70 -11.95 8.06
C LEU A 333 14.41 -12.55 6.83
N THR A 334 15.07 -11.75 6.00
CA THR A 334 15.82 -12.23 4.84
C THR A 334 17.01 -13.08 5.27
N VAL A 335 17.76 -12.65 6.30
CA VAL A 335 18.87 -13.41 6.85
C VAL A 335 18.38 -14.74 7.44
N PHE A 336 17.36 -14.72 8.30
CA PHE A 336 16.89 -15.93 8.98
C PHE A 336 16.11 -16.88 8.06
N ARG A 337 15.26 -16.38 7.17
CA ARG A 337 14.46 -17.20 6.24
C ARG A 337 15.20 -17.53 4.96
N GLY A 338 16.24 -16.79 4.58
CA GLY A 338 17.10 -17.08 3.43
C GLY A 338 17.80 -18.44 3.58
N PHE A 339 18.14 -18.84 4.81
CA PHE A 339 18.74 -20.15 5.13
C PHE A 339 17.73 -21.31 5.21
N VAL A 340 16.43 -21.04 5.35
CA VAL A 340 15.38 -22.04 5.63
C VAL A 340 14.43 -22.27 4.44
N ASN A 341 14.52 -21.48 3.38
CA ASN A 341 13.55 -21.55 2.29
C ASN A 341 13.74 -22.76 1.37
N LYS A 342 12.79 -23.70 1.45
CA LYS A 342 12.64 -24.86 0.54
C LYS A 342 12.36 -24.49 -0.94
N ASN A 343 12.08 -23.23 -1.25
CA ASN A 343 11.69 -22.72 -2.58
C ASN A 343 12.79 -21.89 -3.26
N ALA A 344 14.04 -21.95 -2.83
CA ALA A 344 15.18 -21.47 -3.61
C ALA A 344 15.49 -22.52 -4.68
N TYR A 345 15.36 -22.16 -5.96
CA TYR A 345 15.67 -23.04 -7.10
C TYR A 345 17.16 -23.33 -7.21
#